data_1ea4bce3b3fdb1eb803e0db604671617
#
_entry.id   1ea4bce3b3fdb1eb803e0db604671617
#
_cell.length_a   1.000
_cell.length_b   1.000
_cell.length_c   1.000
_cell.angle_alpha   90.00
_cell.angle_beta   90.00
_cell.angle_gamma   90.00
#
_symmetry.space_group_name_H-M   'P 1'
#
loop_
_entity.id
_entity.type
_entity.pdbx_description
1 polymer ?
#
loop_
_entity_poly.entity_id
_entity_poly.type
_entity_poly.pdbx_seq_one_letter_code
_entity_poly.pdbx_strand_id
1 'polypeptide(L)'
;MPKMNFWGGHWPLLVDVCPCDVHFNDWVAREKLRNKTIYHFGTGTHHVVGIEQAKRKNRVFAITASKEEYESYVKLVTENTGVAKTYLAYFGDIYLSDPQLLPPFDAVTLFHLCEFSQPNTASKDYGGLTDRKVLDLLTDKTTNGGHILFYKGSDGFKRSEPIIAKWEKAKPVRRVGELKTLLVYRKK
;
A
#
# COMPACT_ATOMS: atom_id res chain seq x y z
N MET A 1 -15.11 -19.28 -14.13
CA MET A 1 -14.43 -18.02 -13.75
C MET A 1 -13.08 -18.34 -13.13
N PRO A 2 -12.01 -17.60 -13.44
CA PRO A 2 -10.71 -17.82 -12.81
C PRO A 2 -10.79 -17.57 -11.31
N LYS A 3 -9.93 -18.25 -10.55
CA LYS A 3 -9.78 -18.02 -9.11
C LYS A 3 -8.87 -16.81 -8.88
N MET A 4 -9.15 -16.05 -7.81
CA MET A 4 -8.29 -14.94 -7.39
C MET A 4 -6.91 -15.47 -7.00
N ASN A 5 -5.86 -14.77 -7.42
CA ASN A 5 -4.52 -15.01 -6.93
C ASN A 5 -4.46 -14.64 -5.44
N PHE A 6 -3.88 -15.50 -4.62
CA PHE A 6 -3.65 -15.24 -3.22
C PHE A 6 -2.27 -15.72 -2.82
N TRP A 7 -1.76 -15.19 -1.74
CA TRP A 7 -0.50 -15.61 -1.15
C TRP A 7 -0.75 -16.58 0.01
N GLY A 8 -0.14 -17.75 -0.06
CA GLY A 8 -0.24 -18.77 0.99
C GLY A 8 0.66 -18.54 2.21
N GLY A 9 1.47 -17.49 2.23
CA GLY A 9 2.33 -17.12 3.35
C GLY A 9 1.81 -15.90 4.10
N HIS A 10 2.56 -15.50 5.14
CA HIS A 10 2.32 -14.28 5.90
C HIS A 10 3.64 -13.59 6.22
N TRP A 11 3.58 -12.32 6.58
CA TRP A 11 4.76 -11.55 6.93
C TRP A 11 4.66 -11.03 8.38
N PRO A 12 5.51 -11.49 9.31
CA PRO A 12 5.63 -10.92 10.64
C PRO A 12 6.44 -9.62 10.61
N LEU A 13 6.45 -8.87 11.70
CA LEU A 13 7.28 -7.66 11.79
C LEU A 13 8.76 -8.02 11.94
N LEU A 14 9.49 -7.94 10.86
CA LEU A 14 10.94 -8.19 10.79
C LEU A 14 11.65 -6.88 10.40
N VAL A 15 11.84 -5.98 11.39
CA VAL A 15 12.36 -4.61 11.17
C VAL A 15 13.74 -4.61 10.53
N ASP A 16 14.60 -5.59 10.87
CA ASP A 16 15.95 -5.69 10.29
C ASP A 16 15.95 -6.16 8.83
N VAL A 17 14.84 -6.80 8.37
CA VAL A 17 14.71 -7.35 7.01
C VAL A 17 13.86 -6.42 6.15
N CYS A 18 12.69 -6.02 6.66
CA CYS A 18 11.74 -5.17 5.95
C CYS A 18 11.20 -4.06 6.86
N PRO A 19 11.92 -2.95 7.02
CA PRO A 19 11.54 -1.85 7.91
C PRO A 19 10.52 -0.88 7.30
N CYS A 20 9.96 -1.15 6.13
CA CYS A 20 9.17 -0.20 5.35
C CYS A 20 8.01 0.42 6.15
N ASP A 21 7.27 -0.37 6.91
CA ASP A 21 6.11 0.07 7.70
C ASP A 21 6.52 0.94 8.89
N VAL A 22 7.63 0.59 9.54
CA VAL A 22 8.19 1.42 10.63
C VAL A 22 8.68 2.74 10.07
N HIS A 23 9.40 2.72 8.93
CA HIS A 23 9.87 3.94 8.28
C HIS A 23 8.71 4.81 7.75
N PHE A 24 7.60 4.19 7.33
CA PHE A 24 6.39 4.93 6.98
C PHE A 24 5.77 5.63 8.20
N ASN A 25 5.68 4.96 9.33
CA ASN A 25 5.20 5.56 10.57
C ASN A 25 6.09 6.73 11.02
N ASP A 26 7.42 6.62 10.85
CA ASP A 26 8.36 7.71 11.11
C ASP A 26 8.17 8.88 10.13
N TRP A 27 7.92 8.58 8.85
CA TRP A 27 7.62 9.60 7.85
C TRP A 27 6.32 10.34 8.18
N VAL A 28 5.24 9.64 8.52
CA VAL A 28 3.97 10.24 8.96
C VAL A 28 4.17 11.11 10.20
N ALA A 29 5.04 10.68 11.13
CA ALA A 29 5.37 11.44 12.33
C ALA A 29 6.11 12.74 11.99
N ARG A 30 7.12 12.66 11.12
CA ARG A 30 7.91 13.80 10.63
C ARG A 30 7.04 14.82 9.90
N GLU A 31 6.19 14.35 9.00
CA GLU A 31 5.26 15.22 8.23
C GLU A 31 4.05 15.69 9.07
N LYS A 32 3.95 15.24 10.33
CA LYS A 32 2.85 15.59 11.26
C LYS A 32 1.46 15.31 10.70
N LEU A 33 1.32 14.26 9.90
CA LEU A 33 0.03 13.91 9.28
C LEU A 33 -0.97 13.45 10.33
N ARG A 34 -2.15 14.09 10.35
CA ARG A 34 -3.29 13.75 11.21
C ARG A 34 -4.60 13.91 10.45
N ASN A 35 -5.60 13.10 10.80
CA ASN A 35 -6.93 13.07 10.16
C ASN A 35 -6.87 12.83 8.65
N LYS A 36 -5.84 12.12 8.17
CA LYS A 36 -5.56 11.80 6.77
C LYS A 36 -6.08 10.42 6.40
N THR A 37 -6.33 10.21 5.11
CA THR A 37 -6.71 8.90 4.57
C THR A 37 -5.52 8.31 3.83
N ILE A 38 -5.16 7.08 4.18
CA ILE A 38 -3.95 6.39 3.73
C ILE A 38 -4.37 5.10 3.03
N TYR A 39 -3.85 4.85 1.84
CA TYR A 39 -3.87 3.53 1.22
C TYR A 39 -2.58 2.79 1.56
N HIS A 40 -2.70 1.53 2.01
CA HIS A 40 -1.55 0.73 2.40
C HIS A 40 -1.58 -0.63 1.70
N PHE A 41 -0.54 -0.90 0.91
CA PHE A 41 -0.38 -2.19 0.21
C PHE A 41 0.44 -3.15 1.05
N GLY A 42 -0.20 -4.25 1.46
CA GLY A 42 0.35 -5.22 2.40
C GLY A 42 0.07 -4.83 3.85
N THR A 43 -0.26 -5.79 4.67
CA THR A 43 -0.60 -5.52 6.07
C THR A 43 0.39 -6.16 7.04
N GLY A 44 1.02 -7.26 6.62
CA GLY A 44 1.67 -8.19 7.53
C GLY A 44 0.68 -8.71 8.59
N THR A 45 1.08 -9.67 9.36
CA THR A 45 0.29 -10.11 10.55
C THR A 45 0.41 -9.14 11.72
N HIS A 46 1.33 -8.19 11.64
CA HIS A 46 1.61 -7.21 12.70
C HIS A 46 0.71 -5.97 12.66
N HIS A 47 0.11 -5.63 11.53
CA HIS A 47 -0.78 -4.48 11.33
C HIS A 47 -0.26 -3.15 11.90
N VAL A 48 1.08 -2.98 11.98
CA VAL A 48 1.72 -1.86 12.68
C VAL A 48 1.32 -0.51 12.10
N VAL A 49 1.10 -0.42 10.79
CA VAL A 49 0.64 0.82 10.15
C VAL A 49 -0.77 1.16 10.64
N GLY A 50 -1.72 0.23 10.56
CA GLY A 50 -3.10 0.44 11.02
C GLY A 50 -3.16 0.88 12.49
N ILE A 51 -2.42 0.20 13.36
CA ILE A 51 -2.37 0.47 14.80
C ILE A 51 -1.78 1.85 15.10
N GLU A 52 -0.63 2.19 14.53
CA GLU A 52 0.04 3.47 14.78
C GLU A 52 -0.71 4.65 14.18
N GLN A 53 -1.35 4.46 13.02
CA GLN A 53 -2.13 5.52 12.40
C GLN A 53 -3.45 5.79 13.12
N ALA A 54 -4.07 4.79 13.76
CA ALA A 54 -5.24 4.99 14.63
C ALA A 54 -4.95 5.98 15.77
N LYS A 55 -3.77 5.91 16.40
CA LYS A 55 -3.33 6.86 17.45
C LYS A 55 -3.25 8.32 16.95
N ARG A 56 -3.05 8.51 15.65
CA ARG A 56 -2.98 9.83 14.98
C ARG A 56 -4.31 10.27 14.37
N LYS A 57 -5.37 9.48 14.55
CA LYS A 57 -6.69 9.68 13.92
C LYS A 57 -6.62 9.66 12.39
N ASN A 58 -5.60 9.06 11.80
CA ASN A 58 -5.56 8.76 10.37
C ASN A 58 -6.43 7.55 10.08
N ARG A 59 -7.03 7.51 8.90
CA ARG A 59 -7.79 6.38 8.38
C ARG A 59 -6.89 5.59 7.45
N VAL A 60 -6.80 4.29 7.66
CA VAL A 60 -6.03 3.39 6.80
C VAL A 60 -6.96 2.45 6.08
N PHE A 61 -6.85 2.44 4.77
CA PHE A 61 -7.46 1.49 3.88
C PHE A 61 -6.36 0.57 3.34
N ALA A 62 -6.33 -0.67 3.76
CA ALA A 62 -5.29 -1.61 3.39
C ALA A 62 -5.84 -2.80 2.59
N ILE A 63 -4.95 -3.44 1.85
CA ILE A 63 -5.27 -4.66 1.10
C ILE A 63 -4.21 -5.73 1.38
N THR A 64 -4.66 -6.96 1.53
CA THR A 64 -3.81 -8.14 1.56
C THR A 64 -4.44 -9.30 0.78
N ALA A 65 -3.62 -10.07 0.09
CA ALA A 65 -4.02 -11.34 -0.52
C ALA A 65 -3.57 -12.55 0.32
N SER A 66 -3.08 -12.34 1.55
CA SER A 66 -2.75 -13.38 2.50
C SER A 66 -3.92 -13.63 3.46
N LYS A 67 -4.37 -14.88 3.51
CA LYS A 67 -5.47 -15.29 4.39
C LYS A 67 -5.11 -15.09 5.86
N GLU A 68 -3.90 -15.48 6.26
CA GLU A 68 -3.42 -15.36 7.65
C GLU A 68 -3.34 -13.89 8.10
N GLU A 69 -2.87 -13.00 7.23
CA GLU A 69 -2.84 -11.56 7.54
C GLU A 69 -4.24 -11.01 7.72
N TYR A 70 -5.19 -11.44 6.88
CA TYR A 70 -6.59 -11.01 7.00
C TYR A 70 -7.27 -11.57 8.25
N GLU A 71 -7.02 -12.83 8.62
CA GLU A 71 -7.52 -13.41 9.87
C GLU A 71 -6.95 -12.68 11.09
N SER A 72 -5.67 -12.30 11.05
CA SER A 72 -5.04 -11.46 12.08
C SER A 72 -5.69 -10.08 12.17
N TYR A 73 -6.02 -9.46 11.04
CA TYR A 73 -6.79 -8.21 11.02
C TYR A 73 -8.16 -8.35 11.69
N VAL A 74 -8.92 -9.40 11.33
CA VAL A 74 -10.25 -9.64 11.94
C VAL A 74 -10.14 -9.75 13.45
N LYS A 75 -9.17 -10.52 13.96
CA LYS A 75 -8.90 -10.62 15.39
C LYS A 75 -8.60 -9.26 16.01
N LEU A 76 -7.68 -8.50 15.42
CA LEU A 76 -7.27 -7.18 15.91
C LEU A 76 -8.46 -6.21 16.06
N VAL A 77 -9.33 -6.10 15.05
CA VAL A 77 -10.44 -5.15 15.07
C VAL A 77 -11.60 -5.61 15.96
N THR A 78 -11.75 -6.91 16.15
CA THR A 78 -12.71 -7.48 17.08
C THR A 78 -12.32 -7.16 18.53
N GLU A 79 -11.04 -7.21 18.84
CA GLU A 79 -10.50 -6.97 20.18
C GLU A 79 -10.23 -5.47 20.47
N ASN A 80 -10.17 -4.62 19.44
CA ASN A 80 -9.78 -3.21 19.56
C ASN A 80 -10.67 -2.28 18.75
N THR A 81 -11.74 -1.79 19.37
CA THR A 81 -12.70 -0.87 18.74
C THR A 81 -12.08 0.48 18.37
N GLY A 82 -11.00 0.91 19.01
CA GLY A 82 -10.28 2.12 18.67
C GLY A 82 -9.60 2.01 17.31
N VAL A 83 -8.98 0.87 17.02
CA VAL A 83 -8.39 0.54 15.72
C VAL A 83 -9.49 0.30 14.68
N ALA A 84 -10.53 -0.44 15.03
CA ALA A 84 -11.65 -0.76 14.14
C ALA A 84 -12.33 0.47 13.51
N LYS A 85 -12.34 1.61 14.23
CA LYS A 85 -12.95 2.87 13.75
C LYS A 85 -12.19 3.52 12.58
N THR A 86 -10.91 3.23 12.45
CA THR A 86 -10.03 3.97 11.51
C THR A 86 -9.19 3.08 10.61
N TYR A 87 -9.18 1.78 10.85
CA TYR A 87 -8.42 0.82 10.06
C TYR A 87 -9.36 -0.18 9.39
N LEU A 88 -9.34 -0.20 8.08
CA LEU A 88 -10.03 -1.18 7.25
C LEU A 88 -8.99 -1.92 6.41
N ALA A 89 -8.87 -3.22 6.60
CA ALA A 89 -8.17 -4.09 5.66
C ALA A 89 -9.18 -5.00 4.96
N TYR A 90 -9.02 -5.19 3.66
CA TYR A 90 -9.83 -6.14 2.92
C TYR A 90 -8.97 -7.24 2.29
N PHE A 91 -9.56 -8.41 2.16
CA PHE A 91 -8.94 -9.53 1.48
C PHE A 91 -9.16 -9.40 -0.03
N GLY A 92 -8.08 -9.25 -0.79
CA GLY A 92 -8.17 -9.05 -2.23
C GLY A 92 -6.81 -8.99 -2.91
N ASP A 93 -6.82 -9.19 -4.22
CA ASP A 93 -5.65 -8.96 -5.08
C ASP A 93 -5.63 -7.50 -5.53
N ILE A 94 -4.54 -6.79 -5.25
CA ILE A 94 -4.38 -5.38 -5.65
C ILE A 94 -4.55 -5.19 -7.16
N TYR A 95 -4.20 -6.19 -7.95
CA TYR A 95 -4.36 -6.15 -9.41
C TYR A 95 -5.82 -6.26 -9.88
N LEU A 96 -6.75 -6.63 -8.99
CA LEU A 96 -8.20 -6.63 -9.25
C LEU A 96 -8.93 -5.43 -8.63
N SER A 97 -8.19 -4.43 -8.19
CA SER A 97 -8.80 -3.24 -7.55
C SER A 97 -9.66 -2.45 -8.53
N ASP A 98 -10.94 -2.26 -8.18
CA ASP A 98 -11.83 -1.36 -8.88
C ASP A 98 -11.70 0.06 -8.31
N PRO A 99 -11.39 1.08 -9.16
CA PRO A 99 -11.27 2.45 -8.70
C PRO A 99 -12.56 3.01 -8.09
N GLN A 100 -13.73 2.47 -8.42
CA GLN A 100 -15.00 2.95 -7.85
C GLN A 100 -15.17 2.56 -6.38
N LEU A 101 -14.48 1.51 -5.93
CA LEU A 101 -14.50 1.07 -4.53
C LEU A 101 -13.48 1.82 -3.65
N LEU A 102 -12.60 2.61 -4.26
CA LEU A 102 -11.52 3.29 -3.54
C LEU A 102 -11.84 4.76 -3.30
N PRO A 103 -11.78 5.25 -2.04
CA PRO A 103 -11.89 6.66 -1.74
C PRO A 103 -10.63 7.43 -2.21
N PRO A 104 -10.64 8.76 -2.19
CA PRO A 104 -9.41 9.54 -2.36
C PRO A 104 -8.48 9.39 -1.14
N PHE A 105 -7.16 9.41 -1.39
CA PHE A 105 -6.12 9.21 -0.39
C PHE A 105 -5.18 10.40 -0.29
N ASP A 106 -4.77 10.76 0.94
CA ASP A 106 -3.72 11.75 1.20
C ASP A 106 -2.31 11.15 1.10
N ALA A 107 -2.18 9.84 1.33
CA ALA A 107 -0.95 9.11 1.15
C ALA A 107 -1.24 7.69 0.63
N VAL A 108 -0.36 7.20 -0.23
CA VAL A 108 -0.41 5.86 -0.82
C VAL A 108 0.94 5.20 -0.62
N THR A 109 0.98 4.00 -0.08
CA THR A 109 2.18 3.18 -0.01
C THR A 109 2.12 2.05 -1.05
N LEU A 110 3.15 1.98 -1.89
CA LEU A 110 3.36 0.93 -2.89
C LEU A 110 4.72 0.26 -2.64
N PHE A 111 4.91 -0.23 -1.40
CA PHE A 111 6.20 -0.76 -0.94
C PHE A 111 6.63 -2.00 -1.70
N HIS A 112 5.68 -2.81 -2.14
CA HIS A 112 5.90 -4.10 -2.79
C HIS A 112 5.43 -4.10 -4.26
N LEU A 113 5.49 -2.94 -4.94
CA LEU A 113 5.16 -2.85 -6.37
C LEU A 113 6.08 -3.78 -7.18
N CYS A 114 5.52 -4.52 -8.13
CA CYS A 114 6.20 -5.54 -8.94
C CYS A 114 6.67 -6.80 -8.16
N GLU A 115 6.22 -7.01 -6.94
CA GLU A 115 6.64 -8.17 -6.14
C GLU A 115 5.65 -9.33 -6.25
N PHE A 116 4.35 -9.03 -6.27
CA PHE A 116 3.28 -10.04 -6.18
C PHE A 116 2.51 -10.30 -7.48
N SER A 117 2.96 -9.75 -8.60
CA SER A 117 2.37 -10.03 -9.90
C SER A 117 2.59 -11.52 -10.26
N GLN A 118 1.50 -12.22 -10.52
CA GLN A 118 1.52 -13.63 -10.97
C GLN A 118 1.53 -13.70 -12.50
N PRO A 119 1.98 -14.81 -13.11
CA PRO A 119 2.01 -14.95 -14.58
C PRO A 119 0.65 -14.77 -15.27
N ASN A 120 -0.45 -15.09 -14.58
CA ASN A 120 -1.80 -14.92 -15.10
C ASN A 120 -2.41 -13.54 -14.84
N THR A 121 -1.79 -12.67 -14.02
CA THR A 121 -2.38 -11.41 -13.54
C THR A 121 -2.87 -10.53 -14.69
N ALA A 122 -2.08 -10.37 -15.74
CA ALA A 122 -2.44 -9.56 -16.90
C ALA A 122 -3.14 -10.35 -18.03
N SER A 123 -3.54 -11.60 -17.79
CA SER A 123 -4.28 -12.39 -18.76
C SER A 123 -5.70 -11.84 -18.95
N LYS A 124 -6.25 -12.01 -20.15
CA LYS A 124 -7.61 -11.56 -20.48
C LYS A 124 -8.66 -12.22 -19.57
N ASP A 125 -8.47 -13.50 -19.26
CA ASP A 125 -9.42 -14.26 -18.44
C ASP A 125 -9.40 -13.83 -16.97
N TYR A 126 -8.24 -13.47 -16.44
CA TYR A 126 -8.10 -12.95 -15.09
C TYR A 126 -8.58 -11.49 -15.00
N GLY A 127 -8.33 -10.71 -16.02
CA GLY A 127 -8.77 -9.32 -16.11
C GLY A 127 -8.04 -8.36 -15.18
N GLY A 128 -6.87 -8.76 -14.68
CA GLY A 128 -6.11 -7.96 -13.73
C GLY A 128 -5.35 -6.80 -14.37
N LEU A 129 -5.02 -5.82 -13.54
CA LEU A 129 -4.18 -4.68 -13.87
C LEU A 129 -2.71 -5.09 -13.96
N THR A 130 -1.91 -4.37 -14.73
CA THR A 130 -0.45 -4.44 -14.63
C THR A 130 0.06 -3.55 -13.50
N ASP A 131 1.31 -3.74 -13.03
CA ASP A 131 1.95 -2.88 -12.04
C ASP A 131 1.85 -1.39 -12.42
N ARG A 132 2.06 -1.06 -13.70
CA ARG A 132 1.91 0.31 -14.19
C ARG A 132 0.48 0.82 -14.03
N LYS A 133 -0.52 0.02 -14.34
CA LYS A 133 -1.93 0.41 -14.20
C LYS A 133 -2.34 0.54 -12.74
N VAL A 134 -1.82 -0.31 -11.85
CA VAL A 134 -2.01 -0.16 -10.39
C VAL A 134 -1.43 1.16 -9.90
N LEU A 135 -0.20 1.49 -10.32
CA LEU A 135 0.44 2.76 -9.99
C LEU A 135 -0.35 3.97 -10.54
N ASP A 136 -0.81 3.89 -11.78
CA ASP A 136 -1.63 4.95 -12.39
C ASP A 136 -2.96 5.13 -11.65
N LEU A 137 -3.67 4.04 -11.33
CA LEU A 137 -4.93 4.05 -10.60
C LEU A 137 -4.77 4.70 -9.22
N LEU A 138 -3.78 4.26 -8.44
CA LEU A 138 -3.57 4.79 -7.09
C LEU A 138 -3.04 6.23 -7.11
N THR A 139 -2.32 6.63 -8.17
CA THR A 139 -1.98 8.03 -8.41
C THR A 139 -3.21 8.88 -8.65
N ASP A 140 -4.14 8.40 -9.47
CA ASP A 140 -5.38 9.11 -9.78
C ASP A 140 -6.26 9.23 -8.52
N LYS A 141 -6.25 8.22 -7.64
CA LYS A 141 -6.90 8.26 -6.32
C LYS A 141 -6.17 9.08 -5.25
N THR A 142 -4.92 9.45 -5.48
CA THR A 142 -4.20 10.35 -4.57
C THR A 142 -4.72 11.78 -4.74
N THR A 143 -5.00 12.48 -3.65
CA THR A 143 -5.43 13.88 -3.65
C THR A 143 -4.31 14.80 -4.15
N ASN A 144 -4.65 15.98 -4.69
CA ASN A 144 -3.63 16.98 -5.00
C ASN A 144 -2.89 17.38 -3.71
N GLY A 145 -1.57 17.44 -3.78
CA GLY A 145 -0.72 17.61 -2.61
C GLY A 145 -0.48 16.35 -1.78
N GLY A 146 -1.18 15.25 -2.08
CA GLY A 146 -0.98 13.95 -1.46
C GLY A 146 0.34 13.27 -1.87
N HIS A 147 0.69 12.19 -1.21
CA HIS A 147 1.99 11.54 -1.35
C HIS A 147 1.88 10.10 -1.82
N ILE A 148 2.88 9.65 -2.58
CA ILE A 148 3.03 8.27 -3.02
C ILE A 148 4.43 7.81 -2.63
N LEU A 149 4.51 6.68 -1.91
CA LEU A 149 5.74 6.20 -1.31
C LEU A 149 6.09 4.81 -1.82
N PHE A 150 7.38 4.62 -2.13
CA PHE A 150 7.94 3.34 -2.53
C PHE A 150 9.03 2.91 -1.54
N TYR A 151 9.22 1.61 -1.38
CA TYR A 151 10.27 1.04 -0.54
C TYR A 151 11.42 0.53 -1.41
N LYS A 152 12.61 1.11 -1.23
CA LYS A 152 13.81 0.79 -2.02
C LYS A 152 14.41 -0.59 -1.71
N GLY A 153 14.08 -1.18 -0.56
CA GLY A 153 14.55 -2.50 -0.15
C GLY A 153 13.62 -3.66 -0.56
N SER A 154 12.54 -3.40 -1.30
CA SER A 154 11.66 -4.44 -1.81
C SER A 154 12.34 -5.28 -2.89
N ASP A 155 12.08 -6.59 -2.90
CA ASP A 155 12.54 -7.50 -3.96
C ASP A 155 12.01 -7.11 -5.36
N GLY A 156 10.88 -6.41 -5.39
CA GLY A 156 10.29 -5.83 -6.60
C GLY A 156 10.93 -4.52 -7.05
N PHE A 157 11.74 -3.85 -6.22
CA PHE A 157 12.13 -2.46 -6.46
C PHE A 157 12.90 -2.27 -7.77
N LYS A 158 13.90 -3.10 -8.06
CA LYS A 158 14.65 -3.04 -9.33
C LYS A 158 13.75 -3.17 -10.56
N ARG A 159 12.69 -3.99 -10.48
CA ARG A 159 11.70 -4.12 -11.57
C ARG A 159 10.76 -2.92 -11.65
N SER A 160 10.50 -2.26 -10.52
CA SER A 160 9.62 -1.09 -10.46
C SER A 160 10.31 0.22 -10.89
N GLU A 161 11.65 0.35 -10.77
CA GLU A 161 12.38 1.57 -11.12
C GLU A 161 12.07 2.10 -12.54
N PRO A 162 12.13 1.29 -13.62
CA PRO A 162 11.81 1.78 -14.96
C PRO A 162 10.32 2.17 -15.11
N ILE A 163 9.42 1.53 -14.34
CA ILE A 163 8.00 1.87 -14.32
C ILE A 163 7.80 3.22 -13.62
N ILE A 164 8.43 3.42 -12.47
CA ILE A 164 8.40 4.68 -11.69
C ILE A 164 8.99 5.82 -12.51
N ALA A 165 10.12 5.62 -13.19
CA ALA A 165 10.75 6.65 -14.00
C ALA A 165 9.87 7.10 -15.19
N LYS A 166 9.17 6.17 -15.86
CA LYS A 166 8.20 6.48 -16.91
C LYS A 166 6.94 7.15 -16.36
N TRP A 167 6.50 6.73 -15.19
CA TRP A 167 5.35 7.28 -14.49
C TRP A 167 5.60 8.73 -14.04
N GLU A 168 6.76 9.02 -13.45
CA GLU A 168 7.12 10.37 -13.02
C GLU A 168 7.11 11.38 -14.17
N LYS A 169 7.54 10.95 -15.39
CA LYS A 169 7.49 11.79 -16.59
C LYS A 169 6.08 12.00 -17.14
N ALA A 170 5.17 11.05 -16.91
CA ALA A 170 3.84 11.04 -17.52
C ALA A 170 2.73 11.61 -16.62
N LYS A 171 2.93 11.63 -15.31
CA LYS A 171 1.91 12.04 -14.34
C LYS A 171 2.30 13.36 -13.65
N PRO A 172 1.34 14.13 -13.14
CA PRO A 172 1.59 15.40 -12.42
C PRO A 172 2.12 15.10 -11.00
N VAL A 173 3.27 14.48 -10.91
CA VAL A 173 3.95 14.14 -9.67
C VAL A 173 5.38 14.69 -9.68
N ARG A 174 5.96 14.83 -8.51
CA ARG A 174 7.38 15.15 -8.36
C ARG A 174 7.97 14.39 -7.19
N ARG A 175 9.19 13.96 -7.31
CA ARG A 175 9.99 13.46 -6.19
C ARG A 175 10.25 14.60 -5.21
N VAL A 176 9.94 14.39 -3.92
CA VAL A 176 10.13 15.40 -2.86
C VAL A 176 11.22 15.01 -1.88
N GLY A 177 11.74 13.80 -1.96
CA GLY A 177 12.89 13.36 -1.17
C GLY A 177 12.87 11.88 -0.82
N GLU A 178 13.64 11.57 0.18
CA GLU A 178 13.73 10.24 0.78
C GLU A 178 13.66 10.35 2.30
N LEU A 179 13.14 9.31 2.94
CA LEU A 179 13.31 9.09 4.37
C LEU A 179 13.77 7.64 4.59
N LYS A 180 14.99 7.46 5.09
CA LYS A 180 15.56 6.13 5.30
C LYS A 180 15.50 5.32 3.98
N THR A 181 14.70 4.26 3.95
CA THR A 181 14.53 3.41 2.76
C THR A 181 13.35 3.81 1.87
N LEU A 182 12.62 4.85 2.23
CA LEU A 182 11.43 5.28 1.48
C LEU A 182 11.77 6.36 0.46
N LEU A 183 11.29 6.17 -0.75
CA LEU A 183 11.28 7.15 -1.82
C LEU A 183 9.93 7.83 -1.85
N VAL A 184 9.90 9.17 -1.76
CA VAL A 184 8.65 9.95 -1.56
C VAL A 184 8.39 10.84 -2.76
N TYR A 185 7.20 10.71 -3.33
CA TYR A 185 6.66 11.57 -4.37
C TYR A 185 5.46 12.35 -3.85
N ARG A 186 5.20 13.51 -4.44
CA ARG A 186 4.03 14.33 -4.16
C ARG A 186 3.27 14.61 -5.46
N LYS A 187 1.96 14.41 -5.45
CA LYS A 187 1.07 14.79 -6.55
C LYS A 187 0.92 16.31 -6.56
N LYS A 188 1.00 16.91 -7.76
CA LYS A 188 0.82 18.35 -8.00
C LYS A 188 -0.65 18.74 -7.98
#